data_fc890584042d21e1e18b9a8f60b75e3d
#
_entry.id   fc890584042d21e1e18b9a8f60b75e3d
#
_cell.length_a   1.000
_cell.length_b   1.000
_cell.length_c   1.000
_cell.angle_alpha   90.00
_cell.angle_beta   90.00
_cell.angle_gamma   90.00
#
_symmetry.space_group_name_H-M   'P 1'
#
loop_
_entity.id
_entity.type
_entity.pdbx_description
1 polymer ?
#
loop_
_entity_poly.entity_id
_entity_poly.type
_entity_poly.pdbx_seq_one_letter_code
_entity_poly.pdbx_strand_id
1 'polypeptide(L)'
;MVKPKLSPAYPDRAPWGTSVHLRAWQSEAMQKYFEKNPRDFMAVATPGAGKTTFALTLAKELFNRGTVRQLIVVAPTDHLKKQWADAAAKVGIPIDPNFKNADVTISRHYKGVALTYAQVANKPQLHARNTEASKTLVIFDEIHHAGDSLSWGDGLREAFDDATRRVALTGTPFRSDTSPIPFVTYEVDNDGIRRSKADYSYGYGPALKDHVVRPVIFMAYSGQMRWRTSAGEEMAANLGEGFTKDITSQAWRTALDPNGEWIPTVLAAADKRLTEVRRTVPDAGALVIATDHADAKAYAEQLQKITGEYPAVILSDDREASAKIDEFREGTQRWMVAVRMVSEGVDVPRLAVGVYATSTSTPLFFAQAIGRFVRARKRGETASVFLPSVPQLMMLANDMEVERDHALDRGAPQEIDPMVEGLDDHLIEEANREERASEQLARGKFEALGSEASFHGVLFDGAEFASGNLAVGSEEEQDFLGIPGLLDAEQVGTLLRAHQREHAARRPATAAPSVVDHRQLKALRNKLAKNVSAWSIRSGKPHSVIHNELRKICGGPAVAQASADQIQARLDKLSDWFVGRR
;
A
#
# COMPACT_ATOMS: atom_id res chain seq x y z
N MET A 1 -18.38 39.35 -3.00
CA MET A 1 -17.83 38.14 -3.66
C MET A 1 -18.35 36.94 -2.91
N VAL A 2 -19.27 36.16 -3.51
CA VAL A 2 -19.75 34.92 -2.95
C VAL A 2 -18.60 33.90 -3.07
N LYS A 3 -18.07 33.43 -1.95
CA LYS A 3 -17.06 32.35 -1.96
C LYS A 3 -17.66 31.15 -2.71
N PRO A 4 -17.00 30.60 -3.74
CA PRO A 4 -17.50 29.45 -4.43
C PRO A 4 -17.74 28.32 -3.40
N LYS A 5 -18.92 27.73 -3.41
CA LYS A 5 -19.22 26.58 -2.55
C LYS A 5 -18.29 25.44 -2.98
N LEU A 6 -17.30 25.13 -2.13
CA LEU A 6 -16.44 23.98 -2.35
C LEU A 6 -17.27 22.68 -2.41
N SER A 7 -16.88 21.74 -3.27
CA SER A 7 -17.48 20.41 -3.32
C SER A 7 -17.45 19.75 -1.93
N PRO A 8 -18.48 18.99 -1.53
CA PRO A 8 -18.44 18.17 -0.31
C PRO A 8 -17.23 17.21 -0.24
N ALA A 9 -16.71 16.80 -1.39
CA ALA A 9 -15.50 15.98 -1.49
C ALA A 9 -14.19 16.72 -1.18
N TYR A 10 -14.21 18.07 -1.15
CA TYR A 10 -12.99 18.86 -0.96
C TYR A 10 -12.36 18.61 0.44
N PRO A 11 -11.04 18.31 0.53
CA PRO A 11 -10.39 17.89 1.78
C PRO A 11 -10.56 18.86 2.95
N ASP A 12 -10.50 20.16 2.69
CA ASP A 12 -10.63 21.21 3.72
C ASP A 12 -12.02 21.25 4.38
N ARG A 13 -13.02 20.60 3.81
CA ARG A 13 -14.38 20.51 4.37
C ARG A 13 -14.62 19.32 5.26
N ALA A 14 -13.72 18.36 5.28
CA ALA A 14 -13.84 17.16 6.07
C ALA A 14 -12.61 16.99 6.98
N PRO A 15 -12.40 17.88 7.97
CA PRO A 15 -11.35 17.70 8.94
C PRO A 15 -11.59 16.39 9.70
N TRP A 16 -10.53 15.81 10.18
CA TRP A 16 -10.53 14.48 10.78
C TRP A 16 -11.53 14.37 11.94
N GLY A 17 -12.48 13.43 11.84
CA GLY A 17 -13.44 13.09 12.88
C GLY A 17 -14.50 14.14 13.26
N THR A 18 -14.53 15.34 12.64
CA THR A 18 -15.31 16.47 13.15
C THR A 18 -16.07 17.27 12.08
N SER A 19 -16.15 16.80 10.84
CA SER A 19 -16.79 17.56 9.77
C SER A 19 -18.30 17.69 9.98
N VAL A 20 -18.80 18.91 9.87
CA VAL A 20 -20.24 19.20 9.80
C VAL A 20 -20.82 18.83 8.42
N HIS A 21 -19.97 18.81 7.40
CA HIS A 21 -20.34 18.50 6.02
C HIS A 21 -19.64 17.22 5.56
N LEU A 22 -20.41 16.22 5.22
CA LEU A 22 -19.91 14.97 4.66
C LEU A 22 -19.37 15.18 3.23
N ARG A 23 -18.37 14.42 2.87
CA ARG A 23 -17.94 14.24 1.48
C ARG A 23 -19.02 13.49 0.70
N ALA A 24 -19.04 13.61 -0.62
CA ALA A 24 -20.04 12.97 -1.47
C ALA A 24 -20.13 11.46 -1.18
N TRP A 25 -19.01 10.74 -1.21
CA TRP A 25 -18.98 9.31 -0.94
C TRP A 25 -19.51 8.93 0.47
N GLN A 26 -19.25 9.77 1.49
CA GLN A 26 -19.74 9.52 2.85
C GLN A 26 -21.26 9.65 2.91
N SER A 27 -21.81 10.64 2.20
CA SER A 27 -23.26 10.83 2.10
C SER A 27 -23.94 9.68 1.36
N GLU A 28 -23.34 9.23 0.26
CA GLU A 28 -23.83 8.08 -0.51
C GLU A 28 -23.77 6.77 0.30
N ALA A 29 -22.66 6.54 1.02
CA ALA A 29 -22.51 5.38 1.89
C ALA A 29 -23.52 5.40 3.04
N MET A 30 -23.80 6.58 3.63
CA MET A 30 -24.85 6.77 4.64
C MET A 30 -26.24 6.46 4.07
N GLN A 31 -26.55 6.99 2.90
CA GLN A 31 -27.82 6.73 2.22
C GLN A 31 -28.00 5.23 2.00
N LYS A 32 -27.00 4.56 1.42
CA LYS A 32 -27.02 3.12 1.16
C LYS A 32 -27.17 2.29 2.42
N TYR A 33 -26.50 2.71 3.52
CA TYR A 33 -26.66 2.08 4.82
C TYR A 33 -28.11 2.14 5.32
N PHE A 34 -28.74 3.31 5.30
CA PHE A 34 -30.10 3.49 5.82
C PHE A 34 -31.17 2.90 4.91
N GLU A 35 -30.94 2.81 3.60
CA GLU A 35 -31.83 2.11 2.66
C GLU A 35 -31.86 0.60 2.94
N LYS A 36 -30.68 -0.02 3.17
CA LYS A 36 -30.56 -1.45 3.44
C LYS A 36 -30.81 -1.81 4.90
N ASN A 37 -30.53 -0.88 5.81
CA ASN A 37 -30.55 -1.07 7.28
C ASN A 37 -29.88 -2.38 7.75
N PRO A 38 -28.67 -2.70 7.31
CA PRO A 38 -28.03 -3.97 7.55
C PRO A 38 -27.53 -4.09 8.99
N ARG A 39 -27.35 -5.33 9.47
CA ARG A 39 -26.66 -5.58 10.72
C ARG A 39 -25.14 -5.39 10.56
N ASP A 40 -24.60 -5.90 9.45
CA ASP A 40 -23.21 -5.81 9.06
C ASP A 40 -23.06 -4.92 7.84
N PHE A 41 -22.12 -3.99 7.89
CA PHE A 41 -21.83 -3.07 6.78
C PHE A 41 -20.32 -2.90 6.62
N MET A 42 -19.82 -3.22 5.44
CA MET A 42 -18.40 -3.04 5.10
C MET A 42 -18.23 -1.84 4.19
N ALA A 43 -17.47 -0.85 4.67
CA ALA A 43 -17.04 0.31 3.88
C ALA A 43 -15.54 0.23 3.58
N VAL A 44 -15.21 0.07 2.31
CA VAL A 44 -13.83 0.15 1.80
C VAL A 44 -13.61 1.58 1.32
N ALA A 45 -12.61 2.27 1.89
CA ALA A 45 -12.26 3.61 1.43
C ALA A 45 -10.75 3.85 1.58
N THR A 46 -10.15 4.43 0.54
CA THR A 46 -8.70 4.69 0.50
C THR A 46 -8.23 5.45 1.75
N PRO A 47 -6.99 5.26 2.22
CA PRO A 47 -6.41 6.07 3.29
C PRO A 47 -6.60 7.57 3.03
N GLY A 48 -6.92 8.35 4.06
CA GLY A 48 -7.21 9.78 3.91
C GLY A 48 -8.61 10.14 3.41
N ALA A 49 -9.42 9.18 2.97
CA ALA A 49 -10.80 9.44 2.52
C ALA A 49 -11.76 9.90 3.61
N GLY A 50 -11.41 9.71 4.90
CA GLY A 50 -12.24 10.15 6.04
C GLY A 50 -13.18 9.06 6.56
N LYS A 51 -12.74 7.80 6.60
CA LYS A 51 -13.46 6.64 7.18
C LYS A 51 -14.00 6.91 8.57
N THR A 52 -13.18 7.51 9.44
CA THR A 52 -13.56 7.84 10.83
C THR A 52 -14.73 8.83 10.88
N THR A 53 -14.73 9.86 10.04
CA THR A 53 -15.83 10.83 9.94
C THR A 53 -17.13 10.15 9.52
N PHE A 54 -17.09 9.28 8.51
CA PHE A 54 -18.23 8.47 8.08
C PHE A 54 -18.78 7.64 9.23
N ALA A 55 -17.94 6.82 9.87
CA ALA A 55 -18.38 5.89 10.90
C ALA A 55 -18.92 6.59 12.16
N LEU A 56 -18.31 7.70 12.59
CA LEU A 56 -18.81 8.48 13.73
C LEU A 56 -20.09 9.26 13.40
N THR A 57 -20.27 9.72 12.17
CA THR A 57 -21.53 10.33 11.74
C THR A 57 -22.66 9.29 11.71
N LEU A 58 -22.37 8.09 11.20
CA LEU A 58 -23.30 6.96 11.26
C LEU A 58 -23.63 6.58 12.70
N ALA A 59 -22.62 6.46 13.57
CA ALA A 59 -22.83 6.19 14.99
C ALA A 59 -23.77 7.22 15.62
N LYS A 60 -23.49 8.53 15.42
CA LYS A 60 -24.32 9.61 15.94
C LYS A 60 -25.78 9.51 15.48
N GLU A 61 -26.01 9.20 14.22
CA GLU A 61 -27.36 9.04 13.69
C GLU A 61 -28.08 7.82 14.28
N LEU A 62 -27.37 6.69 14.46
CA LEU A 62 -27.92 5.50 15.10
C LEU A 62 -28.24 5.72 16.58
N PHE A 63 -27.44 6.54 17.31
CA PHE A 63 -27.74 6.98 18.66
C PHE A 63 -29.00 7.87 18.69
N ASN A 64 -29.08 8.85 17.78
CA ASN A 64 -30.25 9.75 17.68
C ASN A 64 -31.55 9.00 17.42
N ARG A 65 -31.51 7.96 16.59
CA ARG A 65 -32.68 7.08 16.30
C ARG A 65 -32.96 6.08 17.43
N GLY A 66 -32.13 6.01 18.47
CA GLY A 66 -32.25 5.01 19.54
C GLY A 66 -32.02 3.56 19.09
N THR A 67 -31.46 3.38 17.90
CA THR A 67 -31.09 2.05 17.36
C THR A 67 -29.99 1.43 18.21
N VAL A 68 -29.04 2.24 18.65
CA VAL A 68 -27.94 1.84 19.55
C VAL A 68 -27.83 2.79 20.74
N ARG A 69 -27.20 2.31 21.81
CA ARG A 69 -26.97 3.06 23.05
C ARG A 69 -25.51 2.98 23.52
N GLN A 70 -24.72 2.15 22.88
CA GLN A 70 -23.32 1.90 23.22
C GLN A 70 -22.49 1.83 21.93
N LEU A 71 -21.26 2.36 22.01
CA LEU A 71 -20.28 2.30 20.93
C LEU A 71 -19.02 1.55 21.40
N ILE A 72 -18.66 0.50 20.70
CA ILE A 72 -17.35 -0.16 20.86
C ILE A 72 -16.56 0.07 19.57
N VAL A 73 -15.34 0.56 19.68
CA VAL A 73 -14.41 0.69 18.56
C VAL A 73 -13.27 -0.29 18.77
N VAL A 74 -12.97 -1.11 17.78
CA VAL A 74 -11.83 -2.03 17.78
C VAL A 74 -10.82 -1.54 16.75
N ALA A 75 -9.61 -1.25 17.19
CA ALA A 75 -8.53 -0.67 16.40
C ALA A 75 -7.24 -1.51 16.48
N PRO A 76 -6.33 -1.43 15.50
CA PRO A 76 -5.08 -2.21 15.51
C PRO A 76 -4.14 -1.86 16.67
N THR A 77 -4.04 -0.58 17.06
CA THR A 77 -3.03 -0.10 18.01
C THR A 77 -3.62 0.77 19.11
N ASP A 78 -2.90 0.90 20.26
CA ASP A 78 -3.28 1.77 21.36
C ASP A 78 -3.29 3.26 20.97
N HIS A 79 -2.45 3.67 20.03
CA HIS A 79 -2.45 5.03 19.53
C HIS A 79 -3.77 5.34 18.79
N LEU A 80 -4.22 4.45 17.92
CA LEU A 80 -5.49 4.59 17.21
C LEU A 80 -6.69 4.59 18.15
N LYS A 81 -6.68 3.81 19.26
CA LYS A 81 -7.72 3.87 20.28
C LYS A 81 -7.93 5.29 20.82
N LYS A 82 -6.83 6.00 21.14
CA LYS A 82 -6.88 7.38 21.63
C LYS A 82 -7.43 8.32 20.57
N GLN A 83 -6.96 8.21 19.34
CA GLN A 83 -7.47 9.03 18.23
C GLN A 83 -8.97 8.83 18.00
N TRP A 84 -9.45 7.58 18.06
CA TRP A 84 -10.87 7.28 17.96
C TRP A 84 -11.68 7.85 19.11
N ALA A 85 -11.16 7.77 20.34
CA ALA A 85 -11.83 8.33 21.52
C ALA A 85 -11.95 9.85 21.44
N ASP A 86 -10.87 10.54 21.02
CA ASP A 86 -10.87 11.99 20.83
C ASP A 86 -11.86 12.42 19.74
N ALA A 87 -11.91 11.68 18.62
CA ALA A 87 -12.84 11.95 17.56
C ALA A 87 -14.30 11.69 17.97
N ALA A 88 -14.56 10.61 18.68
CA ALA A 88 -15.88 10.26 19.19
C ALA A 88 -16.40 11.28 20.21
N ALA A 89 -15.53 11.76 21.10
CA ALA A 89 -15.87 12.82 22.05
C ALA A 89 -16.30 14.12 21.36
N LYS A 90 -15.64 14.51 20.26
CA LYS A 90 -15.97 15.71 19.47
C LYS A 90 -17.37 15.64 18.84
N VAL A 91 -17.89 14.45 18.54
CA VAL A 91 -19.25 14.26 18.01
C VAL A 91 -20.28 14.00 19.13
N GLY A 92 -19.88 14.05 20.40
CA GLY A 92 -20.75 13.88 21.55
C GLY A 92 -20.96 12.42 22.00
N ILE A 93 -20.08 11.51 21.59
CA ILE A 93 -20.10 10.09 21.97
C ILE A 93 -18.78 9.75 22.70
N PRO A 94 -18.58 10.18 23.96
CA PRO A 94 -17.35 9.88 24.68
C PRO A 94 -17.20 8.38 24.92
N ILE A 95 -16.07 7.82 24.51
CA ILE A 95 -15.68 6.41 24.73
C ILE A 95 -14.37 6.34 25.50
N ASP A 96 -14.19 5.32 26.35
CA ASP A 96 -13.00 5.15 27.17
C ASP A 96 -11.86 4.47 26.39
N PRO A 97 -10.74 5.15 26.10
CA PRO A 97 -9.57 4.55 25.45
C PRO A 97 -8.68 3.78 26.43
N ASN A 98 -8.85 3.96 27.75
CA ASN A 98 -8.00 3.36 28.77
C ASN A 98 -8.61 2.10 29.40
N PHE A 99 -9.78 1.66 28.93
CA PHE A 99 -10.43 0.45 29.40
C PHE A 99 -9.48 -0.75 29.33
N LYS A 100 -9.38 -1.47 30.45
CA LYS A 100 -8.57 -2.70 30.56
C LYS A 100 -9.47 -3.90 30.80
N ASN A 101 -9.02 -5.07 30.38
CA ASN A 101 -9.75 -6.33 30.65
C ASN A 101 -9.93 -6.66 32.13
N ALA A 102 -9.26 -5.94 33.02
CA ALA A 102 -9.44 -6.02 34.49
C ALA A 102 -10.63 -5.19 34.98
N ASP A 103 -11.12 -4.20 34.20
CA ASP A 103 -12.18 -3.28 34.64
C ASP A 103 -13.57 -3.92 34.60
N VAL A 104 -13.73 -5.07 33.96
CA VAL A 104 -14.94 -5.91 33.84
C VAL A 104 -16.13 -5.22 33.19
N THR A 105 -16.48 -3.99 33.60
CA THR A 105 -17.65 -3.25 33.09
C THR A 105 -17.27 -1.86 32.61
N ILE A 106 -17.99 -1.39 31.59
CA ILE A 106 -17.82 -0.04 31.03
C ILE A 106 -18.37 0.99 32.02
N SER A 107 -17.57 2.01 32.30
CA SER A 107 -17.97 3.10 33.22
C SER A 107 -19.19 3.87 32.65
N ARG A 108 -20.15 4.23 33.49
CA ARG A 108 -21.35 4.99 33.15
C ARG A 108 -21.08 6.41 32.62
N HIS A 109 -19.86 6.92 32.82
CA HIS A 109 -19.44 8.23 32.31
C HIS A 109 -19.17 8.20 30.80
N TYR A 110 -18.97 7.02 30.21
CA TYR A 110 -18.72 6.82 28.81
C TYR A 110 -19.91 6.19 28.09
N LYS A 111 -20.01 6.41 26.80
CA LYS A 111 -20.98 5.76 25.92
C LYS A 111 -20.44 4.46 25.32
N GLY A 112 -19.26 4.02 25.74
CA GLY A 112 -18.60 2.82 25.26
C GLY A 112 -17.10 2.84 25.48
N VAL A 113 -16.36 2.05 24.72
CA VAL A 113 -14.91 1.84 24.89
C VAL A 113 -14.21 1.77 23.51
N ALA A 114 -12.90 2.08 23.51
CA ALA A 114 -12.00 1.75 22.41
C ALA A 114 -11.07 0.63 22.86
N LEU A 115 -10.96 -0.43 22.04
CA LEU A 115 -10.22 -1.67 22.32
C LEU A 115 -9.20 -1.94 21.21
N THR A 116 -8.20 -2.77 21.49
CA THR A 116 -7.37 -3.36 20.43
C THR A 116 -7.86 -4.77 20.09
N TYR A 117 -7.55 -5.25 18.86
CA TYR A 117 -7.84 -6.63 18.44
C TYR A 117 -7.26 -7.66 19.41
N ALA A 118 -6.00 -7.48 19.84
CA ALA A 118 -5.35 -8.33 20.83
C ALA A 118 -6.06 -8.31 22.20
N GLN A 119 -6.56 -7.16 22.63
CA GLN A 119 -7.29 -7.02 23.90
C GLN A 119 -8.60 -7.81 23.86
N VAL A 120 -9.33 -7.76 22.75
CA VAL A 120 -10.57 -8.53 22.56
C VAL A 120 -10.29 -10.03 22.51
N ALA A 121 -9.32 -10.45 21.71
CA ALA A 121 -8.94 -11.86 21.57
C ALA A 121 -8.48 -12.52 22.88
N ASN A 122 -7.87 -11.73 23.77
CA ASN A 122 -7.40 -12.22 25.07
C ASN A 122 -8.54 -12.55 26.05
N LYS A 123 -9.69 -11.84 25.99
CA LYS A 123 -10.87 -12.09 26.86
C LYS A 123 -12.19 -11.89 26.11
N PRO A 124 -12.51 -12.70 25.09
CA PRO A 124 -13.68 -12.49 24.25
C PRO A 124 -15.00 -12.55 25.02
N GLN A 125 -15.13 -13.44 26.02
CA GLN A 125 -16.34 -13.58 26.83
C GLN A 125 -16.65 -12.33 27.69
N LEU A 126 -15.62 -11.59 28.11
CA LEU A 126 -15.82 -10.31 28.80
C LEU A 126 -16.48 -9.30 27.86
N HIS A 127 -15.97 -9.23 26.64
CA HIS A 127 -16.47 -8.30 25.63
C HIS A 127 -17.85 -8.71 25.13
N ALA A 128 -18.17 -10.01 25.03
CA ALA A 128 -19.50 -10.53 24.72
C ALA A 128 -20.54 -10.02 25.74
N ARG A 129 -20.26 -10.19 27.06
CA ARG A 129 -21.17 -9.67 28.11
C ARG A 129 -21.37 -8.17 28.03
N ASN A 130 -20.30 -7.40 27.77
CA ASN A 130 -20.41 -5.95 27.60
C ASN A 130 -21.19 -5.57 26.35
N THR A 131 -21.13 -6.37 25.29
CA THR A 131 -21.88 -6.19 24.04
C THR A 131 -23.38 -6.45 24.24
N GLU A 132 -23.74 -7.54 24.93
CA GLU A 132 -25.10 -7.94 25.26
C GLU A 132 -25.78 -7.01 26.25
N ALA A 133 -25.03 -6.39 27.16
CA ALA A 133 -25.55 -5.51 28.19
C ALA A 133 -26.29 -4.28 27.64
N SER A 134 -26.11 -3.94 26.37
CA SER A 134 -26.72 -2.78 25.74
C SER A 134 -26.94 -2.99 24.22
N LYS A 135 -27.77 -2.14 23.60
CA LYS A 135 -27.85 -2.05 22.13
C LYS A 135 -26.53 -1.48 21.59
N THR A 136 -25.63 -2.33 21.13
CA THR A 136 -24.26 -1.96 20.81
C THR A 136 -24.03 -1.84 19.33
N LEU A 137 -23.38 -0.74 18.92
CA LEU A 137 -22.68 -0.61 17.65
C LEU A 137 -21.21 -0.97 17.84
N VAL A 138 -20.68 -1.87 17.01
CA VAL A 138 -19.24 -2.16 16.96
C VAL A 138 -18.68 -1.59 15.66
N ILE A 139 -17.62 -0.80 15.75
CA ILE A 139 -16.84 -0.33 14.61
C ILE A 139 -15.49 -1.04 14.63
N PHE A 140 -15.17 -1.75 13.56
CA PHE A 140 -13.88 -2.38 13.34
C PHE A 140 -13.06 -1.49 12.41
N ASP A 141 -12.01 -0.88 12.93
CA ASP A 141 -11.06 -0.09 12.13
C ASP A 141 -9.97 -0.99 11.57
N GLU A 142 -9.74 -0.91 10.27
CA GLU A 142 -8.84 -1.78 9.52
C GLU A 142 -9.09 -3.27 9.81
N ILE A 143 -10.32 -3.73 9.51
CA ILE A 143 -10.84 -5.06 9.87
C ILE A 143 -9.98 -6.24 9.37
N HIS A 144 -9.13 -6.03 8.36
CA HIS A 144 -8.21 -7.06 7.87
C HIS A 144 -7.21 -7.53 8.95
N HIS A 145 -6.91 -6.71 9.98
CA HIS A 145 -6.11 -7.14 11.15
C HIS A 145 -6.82 -8.14 12.06
N ALA A 146 -8.11 -8.33 11.91
CA ALA A 146 -8.86 -9.31 12.69
C ALA A 146 -8.36 -10.75 12.55
N GLY A 147 -7.47 -11.02 11.63
CA GLY A 147 -6.94 -12.33 11.36
C GLY A 147 -5.43 -12.47 11.44
N ASP A 148 -4.71 -11.48 11.99
CA ASP A 148 -3.26 -11.55 12.18
C ASP A 148 -2.83 -12.74 13.06
N SER A 149 -3.77 -13.29 13.82
CA SER A 149 -3.65 -14.58 14.50
C SER A 149 -4.95 -15.37 14.28
N LEU A 150 -4.86 -16.65 13.98
CA LEU A 150 -6.02 -17.55 13.81
C LEU A 150 -7.02 -17.46 14.97
N SER A 151 -6.52 -17.22 16.20
CA SER A 151 -7.34 -17.07 17.40
C SER A 151 -8.10 -15.73 17.48
N TRP A 152 -7.68 -14.69 16.75
CA TRP A 152 -8.30 -13.37 16.85
C TRP A 152 -9.65 -13.34 16.14
N GLY A 153 -9.77 -14.00 14.99
CA GLY A 153 -11.02 -14.07 14.24
C GLY A 153 -12.15 -14.72 15.04
N ASP A 154 -11.86 -15.84 15.70
CA ASP A 154 -12.82 -16.57 16.55
C ASP A 154 -13.16 -15.76 17.80
N GLY A 155 -12.16 -15.13 18.45
CA GLY A 155 -12.37 -14.28 19.61
C GLY A 155 -13.24 -13.05 19.29
N LEU A 156 -13.11 -12.46 18.11
CA LEU A 156 -13.97 -11.36 17.65
C LEU A 156 -15.41 -11.82 17.40
N ARG A 157 -15.61 -13.00 16.80
CA ARG A 157 -16.94 -13.58 16.63
C ARG A 157 -17.61 -13.80 17.96
N GLU A 158 -16.92 -14.46 18.91
CA GLU A 158 -17.42 -14.71 20.26
C GLU A 158 -17.78 -13.37 20.98
N ALA A 159 -16.94 -12.35 20.86
CA ALA A 159 -17.14 -11.07 21.53
C ALA A 159 -18.30 -10.24 20.97
N PHE A 160 -18.56 -10.31 19.66
CA PHE A 160 -19.42 -9.32 18.98
C PHE A 160 -20.53 -9.93 18.12
N ASP A 161 -20.75 -11.25 18.21
CA ASP A 161 -21.82 -11.86 17.41
C ASP A 161 -23.19 -11.28 17.78
N ASP A 162 -23.44 -10.96 19.04
CA ASP A 162 -24.70 -10.38 19.54
C ASP A 162 -24.82 -8.84 19.40
N ALA A 163 -23.84 -8.18 18.78
CA ALA A 163 -23.92 -6.74 18.53
C ALA A 163 -25.15 -6.35 17.70
N THR A 164 -25.80 -5.26 18.05
CA THR A 164 -26.98 -4.75 17.32
C THR A 164 -26.62 -4.32 15.90
N ARG A 165 -25.46 -3.69 15.74
CA ARG A 165 -24.90 -3.25 14.45
C ARG A 165 -23.39 -3.40 14.46
N ARG A 166 -22.82 -3.76 13.30
CA ARG A 166 -21.39 -3.85 13.08
C ARG A 166 -21.01 -3.11 11.82
N VAL A 167 -19.95 -2.31 11.88
CA VAL A 167 -19.40 -1.56 10.75
C VAL A 167 -17.93 -1.89 10.61
N ALA A 168 -17.57 -2.50 9.50
CA ALA A 168 -16.20 -2.81 9.14
C ALA A 168 -15.63 -1.72 8.23
N LEU A 169 -14.49 -1.17 8.60
CA LEU A 169 -13.76 -0.15 7.83
C LEU A 169 -12.43 -0.72 7.40
N THR A 170 -12.03 -0.48 6.16
CA THR A 170 -10.69 -0.79 5.69
C THR A 170 -10.31 0.11 4.52
N GLY A 171 -9.02 0.39 4.39
CA GLY A 171 -8.44 1.00 3.17
C GLY A 171 -8.04 -0.06 2.14
N THR A 172 -7.87 -1.29 2.62
CA THR A 172 -7.35 -2.42 1.84
C THR A 172 -8.13 -3.67 2.24
N PRO A 173 -9.15 -4.10 1.47
CA PRO A 173 -10.01 -5.22 1.83
C PRO A 173 -9.37 -6.60 1.60
N PHE A 174 -8.08 -6.67 1.38
CA PHE A 174 -7.36 -7.91 1.10
C PHE A 174 -6.41 -8.29 2.24
N ARG A 175 -6.18 -9.59 2.36
CA ARG A 175 -5.22 -10.22 3.26
C ARG A 175 -4.31 -11.14 2.46
N SER A 176 -3.16 -11.46 3.02
CA SER A 176 -2.20 -12.40 2.45
C SER A 176 -2.62 -13.86 2.61
N ASP A 177 -3.49 -14.16 3.60
CA ASP A 177 -3.98 -15.52 3.86
C ASP A 177 -5.38 -15.77 3.25
N THR A 178 -5.82 -17.02 3.30
CA THR A 178 -7.12 -17.48 2.79
C THR A 178 -8.20 -17.58 3.88
N SER A 179 -7.92 -17.08 5.10
CA SER A 179 -8.87 -17.12 6.22
C SER A 179 -9.94 -16.04 6.08
N PRO A 180 -11.24 -16.35 6.28
CA PRO A 180 -12.30 -15.36 6.13
C PRO A 180 -12.21 -14.28 7.20
N ILE A 181 -12.31 -13.03 6.78
CA ILE A 181 -12.39 -11.88 7.70
C ILE A 181 -13.73 -11.94 8.45
N PRO A 182 -13.75 -11.85 9.79
CA PRO A 182 -14.99 -11.89 10.56
C PRO A 182 -15.97 -10.80 10.13
N PHE A 183 -17.26 -11.13 10.08
CA PHE A 183 -18.36 -10.20 9.75
C PHE A 183 -18.30 -9.57 8.36
N VAL A 184 -17.50 -10.13 7.45
CA VAL A 184 -17.43 -9.75 6.05
C VAL A 184 -18.19 -10.78 5.21
N THR A 185 -18.98 -10.28 4.27
CA THR A 185 -19.71 -11.12 3.30
C THR A 185 -18.79 -11.50 2.14
N TYR A 186 -18.89 -12.75 1.69
CA TYR A 186 -18.15 -13.25 0.52
C TYR A 186 -19.14 -13.71 -0.55
N GLU A 187 -18.85 -13.39 -1.80
CA GLU A 187 -19.58 -13.85 -2.97
C GLU A 187 -18.66 -14.64 -3.88
N VAL A 188 -19.22 -15.65 -4.56
CA VAL A 188 -18.49 -16.44 -5.55
C VAL A 188 -18.48 -15.65 -6.86
N ASP A 189 -17.28 -15.40 -7.40
CA ASP A 189 -17.12 -14.74 -8.70
C ASP A 189 -17.35 -15.71 -9.87
N ASN A 190 -17.23 -15.21 -11.10
CA ASN A 190 -17.41 -16.02 -12.32
C ASN A 190 -16.37 -17.14 -12.49
N ASP A 191 -15.26 -17.05 -11.77
CA ASP A 191 -14.15 -18.03 -11.78
C ASP A 191 -14.31 -19.06 -10.64
N GLY A 192 -15.40 -19.00 -9.88
CA GLY A 192 -15.68 -19.90 -8.75
C GLY A 192 -14.94 -19.52 -7.46
N ILE A 193 -14.30 -18.35 -7.41
CA ILE A 193 -13.51 -17.88 -6.28
C ILE A 193 -14.40 -17.02 -5.37
N ARG A 194 -14.39 -17.30 -4.07
CA ARG A 194 -15.09 -16.45 -3.08
C ARG A 194 -14.29 -15.19 -2.81
N ARG A 195 -14.87 -14.04 -3.12
CA ARG A 195 -14.29 -12.70 -2.87
C ARG A 195 -15.09 -11.93 -1.84
N SER A 196 -14.39 -11.12 -1.03
CA SER A 196 -15.05 -10.22 -0.10
C SER A 196 -15.91 -9.21 -0.85
N LYS A 197 -17.12 -8.98 -0.36
CA LYS A 197 -18.04 -7.99 -0.91
C LYS A 197 -18.17 -6.80 0.01
N ALA A 198 -17.67 -5.65 -0.44
CA ALA A 198 -17.92 -4.39 0.22
C ALA A 198 -19.37 -3.91 -0.03
N ASP A 199 -20.03 -3.39 1.00
CA ASP A 199 -21.32 -2.72 0.83
C ASP A 199 -21.15 -1.36 0.14
N TYR A 200 -20.03 -0.70 0.40
CA TYR A 200 -19.63 0.54 -0.28
C TYR A 200 -18.12 0.57 -0.50
N SER A 201 -17.69 0.97 -1.70
CA SER A 201 -16.30 1.08 -2.08
C SER A 201 -15.98 2.47 -2.62
N TYR A 202 -14.88 3.06 -2.12
CA TYR A 202 -14.34 4.35 -2.55
C TYR A 202 -12.83 4.27 -2.66
N GLY A 203 -12.36 3.77 -3.79
CA GLY A 203 -10.96 3.52 -4.07
C GLY A 203 -10.13 4.79 -4.31
N TYR A 204 -8.83 4.61 -4.59
CA TYR A 204 -7.90 5.72 -4.84
C TYR A 204 -8.26 6.52 -6.10
N GLY A 205 -8.64 5.86 -7.20
CA GLY A 205 -8.98 6.53 -8.45
C GLY A 205 -10.16 7.51 -8.33
N PRO A 206 -11.34 7.10 -7.80
CA PRO A 206 -12.43 8.03 -7.47
C PRO A 206 -12.00 9.15 -6.52
N ALA A 207 -11.25 8.82 -5.46
CA ALA A 207 -10.79 9.81 -4.49
C ALA A 207 -9.82 10.85 -5.09
N LEU A 208 -9.03 10.45 -6.08
CA LEU A 208 -8.15 11.34 -6.83
C LEU A 208 -8.95 12.30 -7.71
N LYS A 209 -9.98 11.80 -8.42
CA LYS A 209 -10.90 12.63 -9.22
C LYS A 209 -11.65 13.66 -8.38
N ASP A 210 -12.05 13.26 -7.17
CA ASP A 210 -12.74 14.13 -6.22
C ASP A 210 -11.79 15.09 -5.47
N HIS A 211 -10.49 15.04 -5.74
CA HIS A 211 -9.44 15.80 -5.03
C HIS A 211 -9.42 15.55 -3.51
N VAL A 212 -9.85 14.39 -3.08
CA VAL A 212 -9.83 13.96 -1.67
C VAL A 212 -8.45 13.48 -1.28
N VAL A 213 -7.75 12.87 -2.22
CA VAL A 213 -6.35 12.45 -2.10
C VAL A 213 -5.50 13.13 -3.17
N ARG A 214 -4.19 13.16 -2.97
CA ARG A 214 -3.23 13.73 -3.93
C ARG A 214 -2.62 12.65 -4.82
N PRO A 215 -2.17 13.03 -6.03
CA PRO A 215 -1.45 12.12 -6.91
C PRO A 215 -0.11 11.71 -6.30
N VAL A 216 0.24 10.42 -6.44
CA VAL A 216 1.53 9.86 -6.06
C VAL A 216 2.31 9.52 -7.31
N ILE A 217 3.50 10.10 -7.44
CA ILE A 217 4.44 9.87 -8.53
C ILE A 217 5.49 8.88 -8.04
N PHE A 218 5.63 7.73 -8.67
CA PHE A 218 6.65 6.75 -8.32
C PHE A 218 7.91 6.98 -9.14
N MET A 219 9.03 7.13 -8.45
CA MET A 219 10.36 7.27 -9.05
C MET A 219 11.13 5.97 -8.84
N ALA A 220 11.33 5.21 -9.91
CA ALA A 220 11.96 3.91 -9.87
C ALA A 220 13.47 4.02 -10.12
N TYR A 221 14.25 3.38 -9.25
CA TYR A 221 15.70 3.30 -9.36
C TYR A 221 16.14 1.85 -9.51
N SER A 222 16.96 1.61 -10.53
CA SER A 222 17.65 0.35 -10.82
C SER A 222 19.11 0.44 -10.43
N GLY A 223 19.93 -0.42 -11.00
CA GLY A 223 21.39 -0.40 -10.90
C GLY A 223 22.00 -1.77 -10.81
N GLN A 224 23.32 -1.83 -10.90
CA GLN A 224 24.08 -3.08 -10.82
C GLN A 224 24.37 -3.46 -9.38
N MET A 225 23.98 -4.67 -8.98
CA MET A 225 24.19 -5.24 -7.66
C MET A 225 25.21 -6.38 -7.76
N ARG A 226 26.17 -6.42 -6.83
CA ARG A 226 27.18 -7.48 -6.72
C ARG A 226 27.21 -8.04 -5.32
N TRP A 227 27.19 -9.34 -5.20
CA TRP A 227 27.24 -10.04 -3.91
C TRP A 227 27.99 -11.36 -4.04
N ARG A 228 28.40 -11.91 -2.88
CA ARG A 228 28.99 -13.23 -2.78
C ARG A 228 28.02 -14.17 -2.07
N THR A 229 27.76 -15.32 -2.68
CA THR A 229 26.90 -16.35 -2.10
C THR A 229 27.59 -17.06 -0.93
N SER A 230 26.84 -17.80 -0.11
CA SER A 230 27.41 -18.64 0.95
C SER A 230 28.35 -19.73 0.42
N ALA A 231 28.28 -20.08 -0.86
CA ALA A 231 29.19 -21.01 -1.53
C ALA A 231 30.51 -20.33 -2.00
N GLY A 232 30.63 -19.00 -1.79
CA GLY A 232 31.82 -18.23 -2.19
C GLY A 232 31.78 -17.73 -3.65
N GLU A 233 30.70 -17.96 -4.40
CA GLU A 233 30.56 -17.51 -5.78
C GLU A 233 30.16 -16.04 -5.82
N GLU A 234 30.82 -15.26 -6.68
CA GLU A 234 30.44 -13.87 -6.93
C GLU A 234 29.35 -13.79 -7.99
N MET A 235 28.29 -13.09 -7.65
CA MET A 235 27.13 -12.86 -8.50
C MET A 235 26.96 -11.38 -8.81
N ALA A 236 26.43 -11.07 -9.99
CA ALA A 236 26.05 -9.72 -10.37
C ALA A 236 24.70 -9.76 -11.10
N ALA A 237 23.86 -8.80 -10.81
CA ALA A 237 22.56 -8.63 -11.48
C ALA A 237 22.15 -7.17 -11.46
N ASN A 238 21.41 -6.73 -12.50
CA ASN A 238 20.75 -5.43 -12.47
C ASN A 238 19.42 -5.55 -11.74
N LEU A 239 19.16 -4.64 -10.83
CA LEU A 239 17.87 -4.55 -10.15
C LEU A 239 16.78 -4.27 -11.19
N GLY A 240 15.74 -5.12 -11.23
CA GLY A 240 14.65 -5.00 -12.22
C GLY A 240 14.77 -5.90 -13.45
N GLU A 241 15.91 -6.54 -13.67
CA GLU A 241 16.00 -7.61 -14.66
C GLU A 241 15.35 -8.88 -14.11
N GLY A 242 14.62 -9.60 -15.00
CA GLY A 242 13.84 -10.76 -14.58
C GLY A 242 14.67 -12.01 -14.36
N PHE A 243 15.25 -12.09 -13.24
CA PHE A 243 15.93 -13.26 -12.72
C PHE A 243 15.02 -14.20 -11.93
N THR A 244 15.57 -15.32 -11.48
CA THR A 244 14.88 -16.18 -10.51
C THR A 244 14.59 -15.40 -9.22
N LYS A 245 13.60 -15.85 -8.46
CA LYS A 245 13.18 -15.27 -7.21
C LYS A 245 14.34 -15.01 -6.24
N ASP A 246 15.24 -15.99 -6.09
CA ASP A 246 16.38 -15.90 -5.19
C ASP A 246 17.37 -14.81 -5.61
N ILE A 247 17.69 -14.71 -6.91
CA ILE A 247 18.59 -13.70 -7.45
C ILE A 247 17.98 -12.30 -7.27
N THR A 248 16.69 -12.13 -7.57
CA THR A 248 15.98 -10.87 -7.37
C THR A 248 15.99 -10.45 -5.90
N SER A 249 15.71 -11.37 -4.98
CA SER A 249 15.74 -11.11 -3.54
C SER A 249 17.13 -10.71 -3.04
N GLN A 250 18.19 -11.40 -3.50
CA GLN A 250 19.58 -11.08 -3.12
C GLN A 250 20.02 -9.73 -3.71
N ALA A 251 19.72 -9.46 -4.98
CA ALA A 251 19.97 -8.17 -5.61
C ALA A 251 19.25 -7.02 -4.87
N TRP A 252 18.00 -7.23 -4.50
CA TRP A 252 17.23 -6.23 -3.76
C TRP A 252 17.82 -5.95 -2.36
N ARG A 253 18.16 -7.00 -1.60
CA ARG A 253 18.85 -6.84 -0.31
C ARG A 253 20.21 -6.15 -0.46
N THR A 254 20.94 -6.42 -1.54
CA THR A 254 22.22 -5.74 -1.84
C THR A 254 22.00 -4.26 -2.14
N ALA A 255 20.94 -3.89 -2.85
CA ALA A 255 20.57 -2.48 -3.07
C ALA A 255 20.28 -1.74 -1.75
N LEU A 256 19.65 -2.42 -0.81
CA LEU A 256 19.26 -1.85 0.50
C LEU A 256 20.40 -1.87 1.53
N ASP A 257 21.57 -2.45 1.22
CA ASP A 257 22.72 -2.44 2.13
C ASP A 257 23.17 -0.98 2.39
N PRO A 258 23.17 -0.52 3.65
CA PRO A 258 23.58 0.83 3.99
C PRO A 258 25.05 1.14 3.66
N ASN A 259 25.91 0.13 3.46
CA ASN A 259 27.30 0.31 3.08
C ASN A 259 27.51 0.36 1.55
N GLY A 260 26.46 0.11 0.76
CA GLY A 260 26.46 0.23 -0.69
C GLY A 260 26.27 1.67 -1.17
N GLU A 261 26.35 1.89 -2.49
CA GLU A 261 26.19 3.21 -3.10
C GLU A 261 24.74 3.50 -3.51
N TRP A 262 23.89 2.47 -3.64
CA TRP A 262 22.53 2.62 -4.12
C TRP A 262 21.67 3.46 -3.15
N ILE A 263 21.61 3.09 -1.88
CA ILE A 263 20.79 3.78 -0.87
C ILE A 263 21.20 5.25 -0.66
N PRO A 264 22.49 5.60 -0.45
CA PRO A 264 22.89 6.99 -0.32
C PRO A 264 22.49 7.84 -1.54
N THR A 265 22.63 7.26 -2.74
CA THR A 265 22.28 7.92 -3.99
C THR A 265 20.77 8.21 -4.08
N VAL A 266 19.93 7.24 -3.76
CA VAL A 266 18.49 7.39 -3.75
C VAL A 266 18.02 8.37 -2.67
N LEU A 267 18.63 8.34 -1.48
CA LEU A 267 18.36 9.32 -0.42
C LEU A 267 18.71 10.75 -0.83
N ALA A 268 19.84 10.94 -1.53
CA ALA A 268 20.23 12.25 -2.04
C ALA A 268 19.25 12.77 -3.12
N ALA A 269 18.82 11.91 -4.04
CA ALA A 269 17.80 12.25 -5.04
C ALA A 269 16.46 12.60 -4.38
N ALA A 270 16.06 11.84 -3.36
CA ALA A 270 14.83 12.10 -2.60
C ALA A 270 14.91 13.41 -1.80
N ASP A 271 16.07 13.75 -1.21
CA ASP A 271 16.24 15.06 -0.52
C ASP A 271 16.22 16.24 -1.50
N LYS A 272 16.80 16.07 -2.69
CA LYS A 272 16.66 17.05 -3.75
C LYS A 272 15.21 17.26 -4.14
N ARG A 273 14.43 16.17 -4.31
CA ARG A 273 12.99 16.23 -4.56
C ARG A 273 12.24 16.92 -3.43
N LEU A 274 12.55 16.62 -2.18
CA LEU A 274 11.96 17.28 -1.02
C LEU A 274 12.27 18.78 -1.02
N THR A 275 13.48 19.15 -1.37
CA THR A 275 13.89 20.57 -1.49
C THR A 275 13.05 21.30 -2.53
N GLU A 276 12.79 20.67 -3.68
CA GLU A 276 11.93 21.24 -4.72
C GLU A 276 10.47 21.39 -4.24
N VAL A 277 9.92 20.35 -3.60
CA VAL A 277 8.57 20.41 -3.02
C VAL A 277 8.47 21.53 -1.98
N ARG A 278 9.49 21.72 -1.15
CA ARG A 278 9.51 22.77 -0.11
C ARG A 278 9.53 24.20 -0.65
N ARG A 279 9.84 24.42 -1.91
CA ARG A 279 9.68 25.75 -2.54
C ARG A 279 8.23 26.22 -2.56
N THR A 280 7.29 25.27 -2.69
CA THR A 280 5.84 25.54 -2.75
C THR A 280 5.10 25.13 -1.48
N VAL A 281 5.64 24.16 -0.74
CA VAL A 281 5.08 23.60 0.51
C VAL A 281 6.20 23.58 1.57
N PRO A 282 6.50 24.71 2.23
CA PRO A 282 7.72 24.89 3.05
C PRO A 282 7.87 23.91 4.21
N ASP A 283 6.76 23.38 4.73
CA ASP A 283 6.73 22.42 5.83
C ASP A 283 6.63 20.95 5.37
N ALA A 284 6.75 20.68 4.07
CA ALA A 284 6.72 19.31 3.55
C ALA A 284 7.76 18.43 4.25
N GLY A 285 7.37 17.22 4.62
CA GLY A 285 8.21 16.22 5.25
C GLY A 285 8.43 15.02 4.35
N ALA A 286 9.44 14.22 4.69
CA ALA A 286 9.74 12.98 4.01
C ALA A 286 9.87 11.81 4.99
N LEU A 287 9.66 10.58 4.48
CA LEU A 287 9.71 9.34 5.25
C LEU A 287 10.54 8.30 4.52
N VAL A 288 11.52 7.72 5.22
CA VAL A 288 12.19 6.48 4.81
C VAL A 288 11.54 5.31 5.55
N ILE A 289 11.11 4.30 4.82
CA ILE A 289 10.57 3.06 5.36
C ILE A 289 11.70 2.02 5.33
N ALA A 290 12.29 1.73 6.47
CA ALA A 290 13.41 0.80 6.60
C ALA A 290 12.94 -0.63 6.91
N THR A 291 13.80 -1.61 6.61
CA THR A 291 13.52 -3.03 6.88
C THR A 291 13.54 -3.34 8.37
N ASP A 292 14.58 -2.89 9.07
CA ASP A 292 14.84 -3.17 10.48
C ASP A 292 15.46 -1.97 11.21
N HIS A 293 15.72 -2.14 12.50
CA HIS A 293 16.27 -1.09 13.37
C HIS A 293 17.71 -0.70 13.01
N ALA A 294 18.53 -1.65 12.51
CA ALA A 294 19.90 -1.38 12.12
C ALA A 294 19.95 -0.55 10.84
N ASP A 295 19.15 -0.93 9.85
CA ASP A 295 19.00 -0.18 8.60
C ASP A 295 18.45 1.22 8.86
N ALA A 296 17.42 1.35 9.74
CA ALA A 296 16.85 2.64 10.08
C ALA A 296 17.87 3.61 10.67
N LYS A 297 18.73 3.15 11.59
CA LYS A 297 19.80 3.96 12.18
C LYS A 297 20.86 4.32 11.14
N ALA A 298 21.28 3.37 10.31
CA ALA A 298 22.28 3.61 9.27
C ALA A 298 21.77 4.62 8.21
N TYR A 299 20.52 4.51 7.80
CA TYR A 299 19.90 5.48 6.87
C TYR A 299 19.76 6.87 7.52
N ALA A 300 19.49 6.93 8.82
CA ALA A 300 19.47 8.20 9.55
C ALA A 300 20.85 8.89 9.55
N GLU A 301 21.93 8.14 9.75
CA GLU A 301 23.29 8.66 9.68
C GLU A 301 23.66 9.15 8.26
N GLN A 302 23.21 8.43 7.23
CA GLN A 302 23.39 8.86 5.84
C GLN A 302 22.63 10.14 5.54
N LEU A 303 21.36 10.24 5.97
CA LEU A 303 20.58 11.46 5.83
C LEU A 303 21.23 12.64 6.56
N GLN A 304 21.79 12.43 7.75
CA GLN A 304 22.54 13.48 8.46
C GLN A 304 23.72 13.99 7.64
N LYS A 305 24.44 13.09 6.97
CA LYS A 305 25.56 13.47 6.08
C LYS A 305 25.09 14.26 4.86
N ILE A 306 23.91 13.90 4.29
CA ILE A 306 23.34 14.54 3.11
C ILE A 306 22.75 15.92 3.45
N THR A 307 21.99 16.01 4.56
CA THR A 307 21.18 17.19 4.89
C THR A 307 21.80 18.11 5.94
N GLY A 308 22.77 17.62 6.72
CA GLY A 308 23.31 18.29 7.90
C GLY A 308 22.45 18.19 9.15
N GLU A 309 21.23 17.63 9.07
CA GLU A 309 20.28 17.46 10.17
C GLU A 309 20.01 15.98 10.44
N TYR A 310 19.99 15.59 11.73
CA TYR A 310 19.61 14.21 12.10
C TYR A 310 18.09 14.04 12.01
N PRO A 311 17.60 13.02 11.30
CA PRO A 311 16.16 12.80 11.12
C PRO A 311 15.50 12.30 12.41
N ALA A 312 14.17 12.39 12.48
CA ALA A 312 13.39 11.71 13.52
C ALA A 312 13.43 10.19 13.25
N VAL A 313 13.95 9.41 14.19
CA VAL A 313 14.00 7.94 14.07
C VAL A 313 12.93 7.31 14.96
N ILE A 314 12.03 6.53 14.34
CA ILE A 314 10.90 5.89 14.99
C ILE A 314 11.09 4.38 14.90
N LEU A 315 11.28 3.75 16.06
CA LEU A 315 11.46 2.30 16.19
C LEU A 315 10.24 1.68 16.86
N SER A 316 9.97 0.41 16.57
CA SER A 316 8.77 -0.30 17.06
C SER A 316 8.77 -0.52 18.58
N ASP A 317 9.94 -0.60 19.21
CA ASP A 317 10.13 -0.81 20.65
C ASP A 317 10.31 0.49 21.44
N ASP A 318 10.29 1.64 20.77
CA ASP A 318 10.46 2.94 21.41
C ASP A 318 9.16 3.37 22.11
N ARG A 319 9.20 3.50 23.44
CA ARG A 319 8.07 3.98 24.24
C ARG A 319 7.66 5.41 23.92
N GLU A 320 8.56 6.20 23.35
CA GLU A 320 8.34 7.58 22.96
C GLU A 320 7.95 7.73 21.47
N ALA A 321 7.80 6.62 20.75
CA ALA A 321 7.50 6.64 19.30
C ALA A 321 6.31 7.56 18.96
N SER A 322 5.21 7.45 19.71
CA SER A 322 4.02 8.29 19.49
C SER A 322 4.30 9.78 19.69
N ALA A 323 5.08 10.14 20.73
CA ALA A 323 5.43 11.54 21.00
C ALA A 323 6.33 12.12 19.89
N LYS A 324 7.31 11.34 19.41
CA LYS A 324 8.18 11.73 18.29
C LYS A 324 7.41 11.89 16.98
N ILE A 325 6.40 11.03 16.73
CA ILE A 325 5.51 11.16 15.58
C ILE A 325 4.69 12.44 15.67
N ASP A 326 4.14 12.75 16.85
CA ASP A 326 3.35 13.97 17.07
C ASP A 326 4.23 15.22 16.92
N GLU A 327 5.44 15.21 17.46
CA GLU A 327 6.42 16.29 17.31
C GLU A 327 6.79 16.48 15.81
N PHE A 328 7.07 15.39 15.10
CA PHE A 328 7.35 15.45 13.67
C PHE A 328 6.13 15.97 12.90
N ARG A 329 4.90 15.54 13.25
CA ARG A 329 3.67 15.96 12.58
C ARG A 329 3.42 17.47 12.67
N GLU A 330 3.69 18.06 13.86
CA GLU A 330 3.46 19.48 14.14
C GLU A 330 4.66 20.37 13.78
N GLY A 331 5.83 19.76 13.65
CA GLY A 331 7.09 20.45 13.36
C GLY A 331 7.35 20.68 11.87
N THR A 332 8.55 21.19 11.59
CA THR A 332 9.05 21.44 10.24
C THR A 332 10.27 20.59 9.87
N GLN A 333 10.64 19.64 10.71
CA GLN A 333 11.77 18.73 10.47
C GLN A 333 11.63 18.03 9.10
N ARG A 334 12.76 17.89 8.38
CA ARG A 334 12.73 17.43 6.99
C ARG A 334 12.40 15.94 6.88
N TRP A 335 13.10 15.11 7.65
CA TRP A 335 13.10 13.66 7.47
C TRP A 335 12.65 12.91 8.72
N MET A 336 11.88 11.87 8.50
CA MET A 336 11.58 10.80 9.44
C MET A 336 12.08 9.47 8.85
N VAL A 337 12.68 8.63 9.68
CA VAL A 337 13.05 7.25 9.33
C VAL A 337 12.27 6.34 10.24
N ALA A 338 11.54 5.38 9.69
CA ALA A 338 10.70 4.48 10.47
C ALA A 338 10.90 3.03 10.03
N VAL A 339 10.83 2.12 10.98
CA VAL A 339 10.83 0.69 10.72
C VAL A 339 9.42 0.27 10.28
N ARG A 340 9.35 -0.80 9.53
CA ARG A 340 8.17 -1.42 8.93
C ARG A 340 6.89 -1.38 9.78
N MET A 341 6.98 -1.64 11.08
CA MET A 341 5.81 -1.66 12.00
C MET A 341 5.17 -0.29 12.24
N VAL A 342 5.88 0.81 11.99
CA VAL A 342 5.32 2.17 12.10
C VAL A 342 4.42 2.51 10.89
N SER A 343 4.28 1.59 9.93
CA SER A 343 3.31 1.73 8.84
C SER A 343 1.87 1.86 9.34
N GLU A 344 1.54 1.41 10.56
CA GLU A 344 0.22 1.51 11.16
C GLU A 344 0.15 2.61 12.22
N GLY A 345 -0.82 3.51 12.10
CA GLY A 345 -1.06 4.59 13.08
C GLY A 345 -0.28 5.88 12.88
N VAL A 346 0.69 5.96 11.97
CA VAL A 346 1.39 7.21 11.63
C VAL A 346 0.53 8.06 10.72
N ASP A 347 -0.14 9.06 11.28
CA ASP A 347 -0.88 10.07 10.52
C ASP A 347 -0.12 11.39 10.47
N VAL A 348 0.70 11.57 9.43
CA VAL A 348 1.49 12.78 9.20
C VAL A 348 1.14 13.36 7.83
N PRO A 349 0.11 14.22 7.72
CA PRO A 349 -0.38 14.73 6.44
C PRO A 349 0.65 15.54 5.62
N ARG A 350 1.71 16.04 6.25
CA ARG A 350 2.77 16.79 5.58
C ARG A 350 3.82 15.95 4.84
N LEU A 351 3.73 14.60 4.92
CA LEU A 351 4.63 13.70 4.18
C LEU A 351 4.39 13.83 2.68
N ALA A 352 5.34 14.33 1.94
CA ALA A 352 5.26 14.56 0.49
C ALA A 352 6.29 13.76 -0.31
N VAL A 353 7.34 13.26 0.34
CA VAL A 353 8.37 12.42 -0.28
C VAL A 353 8.54 11.15 0.52
N GLY A 354 8.63 10.00 -0.15
CA GLY A 354 8.84 8.70 0.45
C GLY A 354 10.03 7.96 -0.16
N VAL A 355 10.76 7.19 0.63
CA VAL A 355 11.74 6.22 0.15
C VAL A 355 11.36 4.83 0.67
N TYR A 356 11.04 3.94 -0.27
CA TYR A 356 10.68 2.56 0.03
C TYR A 356 11.96 1.71 0.16
N ALA A 357 12.58 1.77 1.34
CA ALA A 357 13.85 1.14 1.64
C ALA A 357 13.66 -0.15 2.47
N THR A 358 12.71 -0.99 2.06
CA THR A 358 12.41 -2.28 2.68
C THR A 358 12.26 -3.37 1.62
N SER A 359 12.58 -4.61 1.97
CA SER A 359 12.41 -5.77 1.10
C SER A 359 11.01 -6.40 1.16
N THR A 360 10.07 -5.81 1.89
CA THR A 360 8.69 -6.27 1.97
C THR A 360 7.94 -5.91 0.69
N SER A 361 7.24 -6.85 0.08
CA SER A 361 6.53 -6.67 -1.19
C SER A 361 5.08 -7.13 -1.17
N THR A 362 4.52 -7.35 0.02
CA THR A 362 3.11 -7.71 0.12
C THR A 362 2.22 -6.58 -0.38
N PRO A 363 1.16 -6.88 -1.14
CA PRO A 363 0.21 -5.86 -1.61
C PRO A 363 -0.37 -5.03 -0.46
N LEU A 364 -0.65 -5.67 0.68
CA LEU A 364 -1.19 -5.01 1.86
C LEU A 364 -0.20 -3.98 2.41
N PHE A 365 1.04 -4.41 2.68
CA PHE A 365 2.07 -3.52 3.21
C PHE A 365 2.38 -2.35 2.27
N PHE A 366 2.49 -2.64 0.96
CA PHE A 366 2.71 -1.60 -0.04
C PHE A 366 1.58 -0.56 -0.02
N ALA A 367 0.32 -1.00 -0.06
CA ALA A 367 -0.84 -0.10 -0.02
C ALA A 367 -0.90 0.72 1.27
N GLN A 368 -0.57 0.15 2.43
CA GLN A 368 -0.47 0.85 3.71
C GLN A 368 0.66 1.88 3.71
N ALA A 369 1.84 1.49 3.21
CA ALA A 369 3.01 2.37 3.10
C ALA A 369 2.72 3.58 2.20
N ILE A 370 2.20 3.33 0.98
CA ILE A 370 1.85 4.39 0.04
C ILE A 370 0.68 5.22 0.54
N GLY A 371 -0.26 4.61 1.25
CA GLY A 371 -1.38 5.30 1.90
C GLY A 371 -0.98 6.45 2.84
N ARG A 372 0.27 6.50 3.30
CA ARG A 372 0.83 7.63 4.09
C ARG A 372 1.04 8.88 3.26
N PHE A 373 1.25 8.71 1.96
CA PHE A 373 1.58 9.80 1.05
C PHE A 373 0.38 10.33 0.26
N VAL A 374 -0.77 9.64 0.26
CA VAL A 374 -1.95 10.03 -0.53
C VAL A 374 -2.74 11.20 0.07
N ARG A 375 -2.51 11.57 1.32
CA ARG A 375 -3.30 12.60 2.01
C ARG A 375 -2.99 13.99 1.47
N ALA A 376 -3.99 14.68 0.95
CA ALA A 376 -3.90 16.08 0.54
C ALA A 376 -4.32 17.00 1.70
N ARG A 377 -3.50 18.03 2.02
CA ARG A 377 -3.83 19.12 2.93
C ARG A 377 -4.43 20.29 2.17
N LYS A 378 -3.93 20.51 0.95
CA LYS A 378 -4.38 21.55 0.03
C LYS A 378 -4.60 20.94 -1.36
N ARG A 379 -5.44 21.57 -2.15
CA ARG A 379 -5.65 21.18 -3.53
C ARG A 379 -4.36 21.33 -4.34
N GLY A 380 -4.08 20.34 -5.16
CA GLY A 380 -2.94 20.33 -6.06
C GLY A 380 -1.62 19.87 -5.41
N GLU A 381 -1.57 19.50 -4.11
CA GLU A 381 -0.38 18.86 -3.56
C GLU A 381 -0.09 17.54 -4.29
N THR A 382 1.20 17.29 -4.58
CA THR A 382 1.70 16.02 -5.10
C THR A 382 2.53 15.29 -4.06
N ALA A 383 2.65 13.97 -4.19
CA ALA A 383 3.65 13.20 -3.47
C ALA A 383 4.55 12.45 -4.45
N SER A 384 5.77 12.13 -4.02
CA SER A 384 6.72 11.33 -4.79
C SER A 384 7.26 10.21 -3.92
N VAL A 385 7.26 8.98 -4.43
CA VAL A 385 7.79 7.82 -3.72
C VAL A 385 8.90 7.17 -4.54
N PHE A 386 10.07 7.10 -3.94
CA PHE A 386 11.25 6.47 -4.51
C PHE A 386 11.22 4.98 -4.16
N LEU A 387 11.37 4.12 -5.16
CA LEU A 387 11.32 2.69 -4.96
C LEU A 387 12.35 1.96 -5.84
N PRO A 388 12.86 0.82 -5.38
CA PRO A 388 13.69 -0.04 -6.23
C PRO A 388 12.85 -0.60 -7.38
N SER A 389 13.42 -0.66 -8.58
CA SER A 389 12.74 -1.13 -9.80
C SER A 389 12.56 -2.65 -9.83
N VAL A 390 12.15 -3.23 -8.70
CA VAL A 390 11.82 -4.65 -8.59
C VAL A 390 10.47 -4.91 -9.28
N PRO A 391 10.34 -5.92 -10.17
CA PRO A 391 9.13 -6.15 -10.96
C PRO A 391 7.84 -6.19 -10.14
N GLN A 392 7.90 -6.78 -8.95
CA GLN A 392 6.75 -6.87 -8.05
C GLN A 392 6.30 -5.50 -7.53
N LEU A 393 7.23 -4.64 -7.11
CA LEU A 393 6.88 -3.28 -6.66
C LEU A 393 6.38 -2.41 -7.81
N MET A 394 6.97 -2.55 -9.00
CA MET A 394 6.52 -1.86 -10.21
C MET A 394 5.06 -2.24 -10.56
N MET A 395 4.74 -3.53 -10.44
CA MET A 395 3.37 -4.02 -10.60
C MET A 395 2.41 -3.43 -9.56
N LEU A 396 2.81 -3.42 -8.27
CA LEU A 396 1.99 -2.87 -7.19
C LEU A 396 1.76 -1.36 -7.37
N ALA A 397 2.78 -0.62 -7.81
CA ALA A 397 2.67 0.81 -8.09
C ALA A 397 1.69 1.10 -9.24
N ASN A 398 1.75 0.31 -10.32
CA ASN A 398 0.82 0.41 -11.44
C ASN A 398 -0.62 0.01 -11.08
N ASP A 399 -0.76 -0.99 -10.20
CA ASP A 399 -2.07 -1.52 -9.80
C ASP A 399 -2.71 -0.74 -8.64
N MET A 400 -2.08 0.33 -8.15
CA MET A 400 -2.56 1.07 -6.98
C MET A 400 -3.97 1.66 -7.17
N GLU A 401 -4.36 1.95 -8.40
CA GLU A 401 -5.67 2.52 -8.74
C GLU A 401 -6.75 1.46 -8.95
N VAL A 402 -6.38 0.17 -9.02
CA VAL A 402 -7.32 -0.94 -9.19
C VAL A 402 -7.85 -1.38 -7.84
N GLU A 403 -9.18 -1.40 -7.69
CA GLU A 403 -9.83 -1.97 -6.51
C GLU A 403 -9.50 -3.46 -6.41
N ARG A 404 -9.12 -3.91 -5.21
CA ARG A 404 -8.80 -5.31 -4.91
C ARG A 404 -9.70 -5.83 -3.83
N ASP A 405 -10.20 -7.05 -4.03
CA ASP A 405 -11.04 -7.78 -3.10
C ASP A 405 -10.28 -8.95 -2.48
N HIS A 406 -10.62 -9.29 -1.24
CA HIS A 406 -10.08 -10.48 -0.58
C HIS A 406 -10.74 -11.75 -1.14
N ALA A 407 -9.94 -12.70 -1.63
CA ALA A 407 -10.39 -13.98 -2.18
C ALA A 407 -10.04 -15.15 -1.24
N LEU A 408 -11.03 -16.00 -0.90
CA LEU A 408 -10.87 -17.17 -0.01
C LEU A 408 -10.39 -18.44 -0.74
N ASP A 409 -10.92 -18.68 -1.94
CA ASP A 409 -10.69 -19.91 -2.69
C ASP A 409 -9.64 -19.71 -3.77
N ARG A 410 -8.54 -19.05 -3.45
CA ARG A 410 -7.36 -19.22 -4.28
C ARG A 410 -6.95 -20.66 -4.07
N GLY A 411 -7.34 -21.56 -5.00
CA GLY A 411 -6.86 -22.92 -5.02
C GLY A 411 -5.35 -22.94 -4.81
N ALA A 412 -4.84 -24.01 -4.21
CA ALA A 412 -3.40 -24.24 -4.20
C ALA A 412 -2.88 -23.87 -5.60
N PRO A 413 -1.84 -23.04 -5.73
CA PRO A 413 -1.53 -22.33 -6.97
C PRO A 413 -1.53 -23.29 -8.14
N GLN A 414 -2.54 -23.21 -9.01
CA GLN A 414 -2.39 -23.70 -10.36
C GLN A 414 -1.30 -22.81 -10.93
N GLU A 415 -0.08 -23.31 -10.96
CA GLU A 415 1.12 -22.76 -11.59
C GLU A 415 0.95 -21.35 -12.22
N ILE A 416 0.50 -20.39 -11.41
CA ILE A 416 0.79 -18.98 -11.60
C ILE A 416 2.25 -18.92 -11.20
N ASP A 417 3.08 -18.66 -12.17
CA ASP A 417 4.54 -18.58 -12.12
C ASP A 417 5.04 -18.53 -10.66
N PRO A 418 5.79 -19.56 -10.15
CA PRO A 418 6.20 -19.67 -8.74
C PRO A 418 6.90 -18.43 -8.19
N MET A 419 7.07 -17.43 -9.01
CA MET A 419 7.73 -16.17 -8.75
C MET A 419 6.94 -15.19 -7.87
N VAL A 420 5.64 -15.40 -7.63
CA VAL A 420 4.79 -14.38 -6.96
C VAL A 420 4.28 -14.78 -5.57
N GLU A 421 4.14 -16.05 -5.23
CA GLU A 421 3.33 -16.45 -4.06
C GLU A 421 4.08 -17.05 -2.84
N GLY A 422 5.30 -17.46 -2.94
CA GLY A 422 5.98 -18.17 -1.83
C GLY A 422 6.95 -17.33 -0.99
N LEU A 423 7.23 -16.05 -1.35
CA LEU A 423 8.15 -15.20 -0.58
C LEU A 423 7.44 -14.49 0.58
N ASP A 424 6.17 -14.18 0.41
CA ASP A 424 5.43 -13.32 1.32
C ASP A 424 4.98 -14.05 2.60
N ASP A 425 4.51 -15.30 2.50
CA ASP A 425 4.07 -16.06 3.68
C ASP A 425 5.25 -16.39 4.59
N HIS A 426 6.42 -16.73 4.03
CA HIS A 426 7.64 -16.95 4.82
C HIS A 426 8.19 -15.66 5.43
N LEU A 427 8.09 -14.53 4.75
CA LEU A 427 8.55 -13.23 5.27
C LEU A 427 7.59 -12.64 6.30
N ILE A 428 6.28 -12.91 6.20
CA ILE A 428 5.28 -12.52 7.21
C ILE A 428 5.38 -13.41 8.44
N GLU A 429 5.54 -14.74 8.27
CA GLU A 429 5.81 -15.63 9.40
C GLU A 429 7.17 -15.34 10.07
N GLU A 430 8.22 -15.03 9.30
CA GLU A 430 9.50 -14.56 9.83
C GLU A 430 9.41 -13.17 10.46
N ALA A 431 8.55 -12.29 9.95
CA ALA A 431 8.32 -10.96 10.53
C ALA A 431 7.52 -11.02 11.83
N ASN A 432 6.68 -12.06 12.01
CA ASN A 432 5.89 -12.29 13.22
C ASN A 432 6.59 -13.25 14.21
N ARG A 433 7.60 -13.99 13.78
CA ARG A 433 8.49 -14.74 14.69
C ARG A 433 9.51 -13.78 15.29
N GLU A 434 9.67 -13.87 16.60
CA GLU A 434 10.58 -13.08 17.44
C GLU A 434 11.86 -12.64 16.72
N GLU A 435 11.98 -11.33 16.51
CA GLU A 435 12.97 -10.59 15.70
C GLU A 435 14.45 -10.94 15.96
N ARG A 436 14.79 -11.64 17.04
CA ARG A 436 16.18 -11.82 17.48
C ARG A 436 16.94 -13.00 16.88
N ALA A 437 16.25 -14.05 16.42
CA ALA A 437 16.90 -15.25 15.89
C ALA A 437 17.04 -15.26 14.37
N SER A 438 16.16 -14.56 13.65
CA SER A 438 16.06 -14.56 12.19
C SER A 438 17.02 -13.59 11.51
N GLU A 439 17.29 -12.42 12.11
CA GLU A 439 18.19 -11.39 11.55
C GLU A 439 19.64 -11.87 11.41
N GLN A 440 20.14 -12.62 12.40
CA GLN A 440 21.51 -13.17 12.35
C GLN A 440 21.66 -14.31 11.36
N LEU A 441 20.61 -15.13 11.16
CA LEU A 441 20.59 -16.23 10.21
C LEU A 441 20.42 -15.77 8.74
N ALA A 442 19.67 -14.70 8.51
CA ALA A 442 19.47 -14.13 7.18
C ALA A 442 20.72 -13.37 6.67
N ARG A 443 21.42 -12.67 7.56
CA ARG A 443 22.68 -11.97 7.24
C ARG A 443 23.83 -12.92 6.94
N GLY A 444 23.82 -14.17 7.41
CA GLY A 444 24.85 -15.18 7.16
C GLY A 444 24.77 -15.88 5.80
N LYS A 445 23.78 -15.60 4.96
CA LYS A 445 23.57 -16.32 3.70
C LYS A 445 24.24 -15.70 2.47
N PHE A 446 24.62 -14.43 2.49
CA PHE A 446 25.37 -13.77 1.42
C PHE A 446 26.07 -12.51 1.94
N GLU A 447 27.09 -12.05 1.21
CA GLU A 447 27.85 -10.83 1.50
C GLU A 447 27.64 -9.84 0.35
N ALA A 448 27.14 -8.65 0.64
CA ALA A 448 27.04 -7.57 -0.34
C ALA A 448 28.44 -7.06 -0.68
N LEU A 449 28.78 -7.00 -1.96
CA LEU A 449 30.09 -6.54 -2.45
C LEU A 449 30.05 -5.13 -3.03
N GLY A 450 28.87 -4.70 -3.48
CA GLY A 450 28.66 -3.35 -4.01
C GLY A 450 27.34 -3.20 -4.72
N SER A 451 26.87 -1.97 -4.76
CA SER A 451 25.63 -1.59 -5.47
C SER A 451 25.82 -0.23 -6.13
N GLU A 452 25.38 -0.11 -7.37
CA GLU A 452 25.35 1.15 -8.12
C GLU A 452 23.91 1.52 -8.39
N ALA A 453 23.56 2.81 -8.35
CA ALA A 453 22.23 3.28 -8.67
C ALA A 453 22.17 3.82 -10.11
N SER A 454 21.04 3.55 -10.78
CA SER A 454 20.67 4.19 -12.04
C SER A 454 19.20 4.57 -11.98
N PHE A 455 18.83 5.69 -12.61
CA PHE A 455 17.45 6.10 -12.71
C PHE A 455 16.74 5.25 -13.76
N HIS A 456 15.67 4.56 -13.39
CA HIS A 456 14.93 3.68 -14.29
C HIS A 456 13.79 4.39 -14.99
N GLY A 457 13.02 5.20 -14.28
CA GLY A 457 11.89 5.94 -14.84
C GLY A 457 10.88 6.38 -13.79
N VAL A 458 9.76 6.91 -14.28
CA VAL A 458 8.64 7.40 -13.47
C VAL A 458 7.38 6.63 -13.82
N LEU A 459 6.63 6.18 -12.80
CA LEU A 459 5.32 5.58 -12.98
C LEU A 459 4.26 6.54 -12.44
N PHE A 460 3.21 6.74 -13.24
CA PHE A 460 2.07 7.55 -12.85
C PHE A 460 0.84 7.16 -13.68
N ASP A 461 -0.32 7.03 -13.06
CA ASP A 461 -1.61 6.69 -13.70
C ASP A 461 -1.53 5.44 -14.61
N GLY A 462 -0.82 4.41 -14.13
CA GLY A 462 -0.64 3.15 -14.87
C GLY A 462 0.24 3.26 -16.12
N ALA A 463 0.94 4.38 -16.33
CA ALA A 463 1.90 4.58 -17.40
C ALA A 463 3.32 4.74 -16.86
N GLU A 464 4.30 4.32 -17.66
CA GLU A 464 5.73 4.50 -17.38
C GLU A 464 6.32 5.56 -18.31
N PHE A 465 7.05 6.51 -17.72
CA PHE A 465 7.71 7.61 -18.40
C PHE A 465 9.22 7.50 -18.21
N ALA A 466 10.01 7.82 -19.26
CA ALA A 466 11.47 7.73 -19.28
C ALA A 466 11.97 6.32 -18.89
N SER A 467 11.60 5.29 -19.65
CA SER A 467 12.07 3.92 -19.40
C SER A 467 13.51 3.71 -19.88
N GLY A 468 14.37 3.22 -19.00
CA GLY A 468 15.74 2.84 -19.30
C GLY A 468 16.68 3.11 -18.13
N ASN A 469 17.84 2.46 -18.11
CA ASN A 469 18.87 2.69 -17.08
C ASN A 469 19.66 3.96 -17.41
N LEU A 470 19.23 5.09 -16.89
CA LEU A 470 19.88 6.38 -17.05
C LEU A 470 20.88 6.61 -15.92
N ALA A 471 21.97 7.31 -16.23
CA ALA A 471 22.91 7.70 -15.19
C ALA A 471 22.23 8.64 -14.16
N VAL A 472 22.51 8.42 -12.89
CA VAL A 472 22.11 9.35 -11.84
C VAL A 472 22.73 10.72 -12.09
N GLY A 473 21.95 11.79 -11.92
CA GLY A 473 22.34 13.15 -12.28
C GLY A 473 22.08 13.51 -13.75
N SER A 474 21.49 12.61 -14.56
CA SER A 474 21.12 12.92 -15.93
C SER A 474 20.09 14.05 -16.03
N GLU A 475 20.05 14.75 -17.17
CA GLU A 475 19.11 15.83 -17.41
C GLU A 475 17.66 15.34 -17.27
N GLU A 476 17.37 14.12 -17.76
CA GLU A 476 16.05 13.51 -17.65
C GLU A 476 15.64 13.27 -16.19
N GLU A 477 16.53 12.72 -15.36
CA GLU A 477 16.26 12.55 -13.93
C GLU A 477 16.02 13.90 -13.25
N GLN A 478 16.83 14.90 -13.58
CA GLN A 478 16.71 16.25 -13.00
C GLN A 478 15.36 16.90 -13.32
N ASP A 479 14.86 16.73 -14.53
CA ASP A 479 13.55 17.24 -14.93
C ASP A 479 12.41 16.60 -14.14
N PHE A 480 12.48 15.28 -13.88
CA PHE A 480 11.50 14.60 -13.04
C PHE A 480 11.63 14.96 -11.55
N LEU A 481 12.85 15.14 -11.04
CA LEU A 481 13.06 15.62 -9.68
C LEU A 481 12.58 17.07 -9.51
N GLY A 482 12.61 17.87 -10.59
CA GLY A 482 12.18 19.26 -10.65
C GLY A 482 10.66 19.49 -10.75
N ILE A 483 9.83 18.44 -10.82
CA ILE A 483 8.37 18.59 -10.90
C ILE A 483 7.85 19.43 -9.72
N PRO A 484 7.01 20.48 -9.93
CA PRO A 484 6.45 21.26 -8.85
C PRO A 484 5.69 20.43 -7.82
N GLY A 485 5.75 20.84 -6.54
CA GLY A 485 5.04 20.18 -5.45
C GLY A 485 3.53 20.44 -5.42
N LEU A 486 3.03 21.35 -6.26
CA LEU A 486 1.61 21.72 -6.37
C LEU A 486 1.11 21.55 -7.80
N LEU A 487 0.62 20.36 -8.12
CA LEU A 487 -0.01 20.00 -9.40
C LEU A 487 -1.16 19.02 -9.13
N ASP A 488 -2.30 19.19 -9.82
CA ASP A 488 -3.33 18.16 -9.82
C ASP A 488 -2.95 16.97 -10.73
N ALA A 489 -3.71 15.89 -10.67
CA ALA A 489 -3.38 14.65 -11.39
C ALA A 489 -3.30 14.85 -12.92
N GLU A 490 -4.17 15.67 -13.49
CA GLU A 490 -4.20 15.98 -14.93
C GLU A 490 -2.97 16.79 -15.34
N GLN A 491 -2.59 17.77 -14.52
CA GLN A 491 -1.40 18.57 -14.73
C GLN A 491 -0.12 17.74 -14.63
N VAL A 492 -0.04 16.83 -13.65
CA VAL A 492 1.08 15.88 -13.54
C VAL A 492 1.19 15.03 -14.81
N GLY A 493 0.10 14.39 -15.24
CA GLY A 493 0.10 13.58 -16.47
C GLY A 493 0.47 14.37 -17.73
N THR A 494 0.06 15.64 -17.81
CA THR A 494 0.40 16.51 -18.94
C THR A 494 1.89 16.88 -18.93
N LEU A 495 2.44 17.21 -17.75
CA LEU A 495 3.85 17.55 -17.59
C LEU A 495 4.76 16.34 -17.89
N LEU A 496 4.44 15.18 -17.36
CA LEU A 496 5.20 13.94 -17.61
C LEU A 496 5.25 13.60 -19.10
N ARG A 497 4.11 13.73 -19.81
CA ARG A 497 4.06 13.54 -21.28
C ARG A 497 4.85 14.57 -22.03
N ALA A 498 4.90 15.83 -21.55
CA ALA A 498 5.71 16.87 -22.16
C ALA A 498 7.21 16.57 -22.02
N HIS A 499 7.68 16.23 -20.83
CA HIS A 499 9.08 15.84 -20.57
C HIS A 499 9.48 14.64 -21.45
N GLN A 500 8.64 13.62 -21.54
CA GLN A 500 8.91 12.45 -22.37
C GLN A 500 9.06 12.80 -23.86
N ARG A 501 8.20 13.69 -24.40
CA ARG A 501 8.30 14.12 -25.80
C ARG A 501 9.58 14.92 -26.05
N GLU A 502 9.96 15.79 -25.12
CA GLU A 502 11.17 16.60 -25.22
C GLU A 502 12.42 15.71 -25.24
N HIS A 503 12.51 14.74 -24.32
CA HIS A 503 13.63 13.79 -24.27
C HIS A 503 13.64 12.86 -25.49
N ALA A 504 12.48 12.38 -25.97
CA ALA A 504 12.39 11.59 -27.18
C ALA A 504 12.87 12.36 -28.43
N ALA A 505 12.61 13.67 -28.50
CA ALA A 505 13.07 14.52 -29.59
C ALA A 505 14.59 14.77 -29.57
N ARG A 506 15.21 14.71 -28.40
CA ARG A 506 16.69 14.88 -28.22
C ARG A 506 17.49 13.60 -28.46
N ARG A 507 16.86 12.42 -28.38
CA ARG A 507 17.52 11.14 -28.66
C ARG A 507 17.68 10.95 -30.18
N PRO A 508 18.87 10.53 -30.71
CA PRO A 508 19.00 10.12 -32.08
C PRO A 508 18.09 8.91 -32.38
N ALA A 509 17.52 8.83 -33.58
CA ALA A 509 16.38 8.02 -34.01
C ALA A 509 16.51 6.46 -33.90
N THR A 510 17.22 5.93 -32.92
CA THR A 510 17.44 4.50 -32.69
C THR A 510 16.66 3.93 -31.52
N ALA A 511 15.48 4.33 -31.28
CA ALA A 511 14.40 3.78 -30.47
C ALA A 511 13.67 4.91 -29.71
N ALA A 512 12.54 5.35 -30.23
CA ALA A 512 11.59 6.11 -29.44
C ALA A 512 11.04 5.17 -28.35
N PRO A 513 11.15 5.49 -27.05
CA PRO A 513 10.44 4.74 -26.03
C PRO A 513 8.94 5.00 -26.24
N SER A 514 8.21 3.98 -26.67
CA SER A 514 6.75 4.02 -26.63
C SER A 514 6.32 4.14 -25.16
N VAL A 515 5.34 4.98 -24.88
CA VAL A 515 4.62 4.93 -23.60
C VAL A 515 4.09 3.53 -23.47
N VAL A 516 4.67 2.73 -22.58
CA VAL A 516 4.17 1.38 -22.31
C VAL A 516 2.93 1.54 -21.45
N ASP A 517 1.75 1.35 -22.09
CA ASP A 517 0.50 1.24 -21.34
C ASP A 517 0.47 -0.12 -20.62
N HIS A 518 0.85 -0.12 -19.35
CA HIS A 518 0.85 -1.32 -18.51
C HIS A 518 -0.53 -1.98 -18.41
N ARG A 519 -1.61 -1.22 -18.58
CA ARG A 519 -2.98 -1.78 -18.62
C ARG A 519 -3.18 -2.61 -19.88
N GLN A 520 -2.71 -2.11 -21.03
CA GLN A 520 -2.73 -2.86 -22.29
C GLN A 520 -1.81 -4.08 -22.21
N LEU A 521 -0.61 -3.93 -21.65
CA LEU A 521 0.34 -5.02 -21.48
C LEU A 521 -0.23 -6.13 -20.56
N LYS A 522 -0.88 -5.76 -19.46
CA LYS A 522 -1.57 -6.69 -18.56
C LYS A 522 -2.73 -7.40 -19.26
N ALA A 523 -3.53 -6.67 -20.05
CA ALA A 523 -4.61 -7.25 -20.84
C ALA A 523 -4.09 -8.28 -21.86
N LEU A 524 -2.97 -7.96 -22.54
CA LEU A 524 -2.31 -8.88 -23.47
C LEU A 524 -1.75 -10.12 -22.76
N ARG A 525 -1.13 -9.98 -21.58
CA ARG A 525 -0.65 -11.10 -20.76
C ARG A 525 -1.79 -12.02 -20.32
N ASN A 526 -2.89 -11.45 -19.85
CA ASN A 526 -4.08 -12.21 -19.47
C ASN A 526 -4.70 -12.96 -20.67
N LYS A 527 -4.75 -12.31 -21.83
CA LYS A 527 -5.21 -12.93 -23.08
C LYS A 527 -4.30 -14.10 -23.50
N LEU A 528 -2.97 -13.91 -23.38
CA LEU A 528 -2.00 -14.96 -23.67
C LEU A 528 -2.17 -16.15 -22.72
N ALA A 529 -2.32 -15.92 -21.41
CA ALA A 529 -2.54 -16.97 -20.42
C ALA A 529 -3.81 -17.77 -20.70
N LYS A 530 -4.94 -17.11 -21.03
CA LYS A 530 -6.20 -17.78 -21.42
C LYS A 530 -6.03 -18.63 -22.67
N ASN A 531 -5.34 -18.13 -23.70
CA ASN A 531 -5.11 -18.87 -24.93
C ASN A 531 -4.14 -20.04 -24.74
N VAL A 532 -3.13 -19.91 -23.89
CA VAL A 532 -2.23 -21.01 -23.51
C VAL A 532 -3.00 -22.11 -22.76
N SER A 533 -3.87 -21.74 -21.82
CA SER A 533 -4.74 -22.69 -21.12
C SER A 533 -5.66 -23.45 -22.07
N ALA A 534 -6.31 -22.73 -23.01
CA ALA A 534 -7.15 -23.35 -24.02
C ALA A 534 -6.37 -24.30 -24.94
N TRP A 535 -5.14 -23.94 -25.33
CA TRP A 535 -4.27 -24.78 -26.13
C TRP A 535 -3.74 -25.98 -25.36
N SER A 536 -3.44 -25.82 -24.07
CA SER A 536 -3.05 -26.91 -23.16
C SER A 536 -4.12 -28.01 -23.12
N ILE A 537 -5.38 -27.63 -22.94
CA ILE A 537 -6.52 -28.56 -22.94
C ILE A 537 -6.63 -29.28 -24.29
N ARG A 538 -6.48 -28.57 -25.40
CA ARG A 538 -6.62 -29.12 -26.76
C ARG A 538 -5.45 -30.02 -27.18
N SER A 539 -4.22 -29.66 -26.78
CA SER A 539 -2.99 -30.33 -27.21
C SER A 539 -2.49 -31.39 -26.21
N GLY A 540 -2.98 -31.37 -24.97
CA GLY A 540 -2.50 -32.23 -23.88
C GLY A 540 -1.10 -31.86 -23.37
N LYS A 541 -0.54 -30.72 -23.81
CA LYS A 541 0.80 -30.27 -23.40
C LYS A 541 0.72 -29.39 -22.14
N PRO A 542 1.66 -29.52 -21.19
CA PRO A 542 1.76 -28.61 -20.04
C PRO A 542 2.03 -27.16 -20.48
N HIS A 543 1.56 -26.19 -19.70
CA HIS A 543 1.73 -24.74 -19.94
C HIS A 543 3.20 -24.35 -20.14
N SER A 544 4.10 -24.90 -19.32
CA SER A 544 5.54 -24.65 -19.39
C SER A 544 6.15 -25.05 -20.76
N VAL A 545 5.70 -26.15 -21.32
CA VAL A 545 6.14 -26.63 -22.65
C VAL A 545 5.65 -25.68 -23.74
N ILE A 546 4.39 -25.23 -23.66
CA ILE A 546 3.79 -24.31 -24.62
C ILE A 546 4.52 -22.96 -24.59
N HIS A 547 4.77 -22.40 -23.42
CA HIS A 547 5.52 -21.15 -23.28
C HIS A 547 6.95 -21.29 -23.83
N ASN A 548 7.63 -22.41 -23.58
CA ASN A 548 8.96 -22.66 -24.11
C ASN A 548 8.96 -22.80 -25.66
N GLU A 549 7.95 -23.46 -26.24
CA GLU A 549 7.78 -23.54 -27.69
C GLU A 549 7.55 -22.14 -28.30
N LEU A 550 6.68 -21.33 -27.68
CA LEU A 550 6.43 -19.96 -28.13
C LEU A 550 7.70 -19.09 -28.03
N ARG A 551 8.50 -19.24 -26.96
CA ARG A 551 9.78 -18.52 -26.84
C ARG A 551 10.79 -18.94 -27.90
N LYS A 552 10.87 -20.23 -28.22
CA LYS A 552 11.76 -20.74 -29.28
C LYS A 552 11.38 -20.20 -30.65
N ILE A 553 10.09 -20.03 -30.93
CA ILE A 553 9.58 -19.61 -32.23
C ILE A 553 9.57 -18.08 -32.37
N CYS A 554 9.03 -17.37 -31.37
CA CYS A 554 8.86 -15.91 -31.44
C CYS A 554 10.02 -15.13 -30.80
N GLY A 555 10.93 -15.83 -30.09
CA GLY A 555 12.02 -15.20 -29.37
C GLY A 555 11.59 -14.45 -28.12
N GLY A 556 12.54 -13.69 -27.55
CA GLY A 556 12.31 -12.79 -26.42
C GLY A 556 12.35 -13.45 -25.03
N PRO A 557 12.23 -12.64 -23.96
CA PRO A 557 12.34 -13.08 -22.56
C PRO A 557 11.09 -13.85 -22.10
N ALA A 558 11.01 -14.21 -20.83
CA ALA A 558 9.83 -14.77 -20.19
C ALA A 558 8.63 -13.81 -20.31
N VAL A 559 7.38 -14.32 -20.20
CA VAL A 559 6.15 -13.53 -20.41
C VAL A 559 6.09 -12.29 -19.50
N ALA A 560 6.59 -12.41 -18.26
CA ALA A 560 6.64 -11.31 -17.31
C ALA A 560 7.50 -10.11 -17.77
N GLN A 561 8.45 -10.35 -18.68
CA GLN A 561 9.42 -9.36 -19.19
C GLN A 561 9.21 -9.02 -20.65
N ALA A 562 8.32 -9.76 -21.34
CA ALA A 562 8.07 -9.56 -22.75
C ALA A 562 7.34 -8.23 -22.99
N SER A 563 7.79 -7.51 -24.03
CA SER A 563 7.11 -6.30 -24.52
C SER A 563 5.72 -6.63 -25.10
N ALA A 564 4.87 -5.60 -25.26
CA ALA A 564 3.55 -5.75 -25.86
C ALA A 564 3.62 -6.43 -27.23
N ASP A 565 4.59 -6.03 -28.08
CA ASP A 565 4.79 -6.61 -29.40
C ASP A 565 5.20 -8.08 -29.35
N GLN A 566 6.07 -8.45 -28.40
CA GLN A 566 6.49 -9.84 -28.20
C GLN A 566 5.34 -10.72 -27.69
N ILE A 567 4.47 -10.18 -26.82
CA ILE A 567 3.28 -10.91 -26.35
C ILE A 567 2.27 -11.03 -27.49
N GLN A 568 2.07 -9.99 -28.29
CA GLN A 568 1.19 -10.03 -29.44
C GLN A 568 1.67 -11.06 -30.46
N ALA A 569 2.96 -11.10 -30.80
CA ALA A 569 3.53 -12.12 -31.67
C ALA A 569 3.29 -13.56 -31.18
N ARG A 570 3.35 -13.79 -29.85
CA ARG A 570 3.03 -15.09 -29.27
C ARG A 570 1.53 -15.42 -29.34
N LEU A 571 0.67 -14.42 -29.19
CA LEU A 571 -0.78 -14.57 -29.36
C LEU A 571 -1.13 -14.93 -30.80
N ASP A 572 -0.51 -14.27 -31.77
CA ASP A 572 -0.72 -14.54 -33.20
C ASP A 572 -0.25 -15.95 -33.55
N LYS A 573 0.90 -16.37 -33.05
CA LYS A 573 1.39 -17.74 -33.24
C LYS A 573 0.49 -18.81 -32.61
N LEU A 574 -0.04 -18.55 -31.39
CA LEU A 574 -1.04 -19.42 -30.80
C LEU A 574 -2.32 -19.51 -31.66
N SER A 575 -2.76 -18.38 -32.19
CA SER A 575 -3.91 -18.33 -33.11
C SER A 575 -3.67 -19.17 -34.36
N ASP A 576 -2.44 -19.13 -34.95
CA ASP A 576 -2.05 -20.02 -36.03
C ASP A 576 -2.16 -21.50 -35.65
N TRP A 577 -1.72 -21.85 -34.46
CA TRP A 577 -1.84 -23.24 -33.99
C TRP A 577 -3.30 -23.68 -33.85
N PHE A 578 -4.20 -22.82 -33.35
CA PHE A 578 -5.63 -23.11 -33.29
C PHE A 578 -6.26 -23.34 -34.67
N VAL A 579 -5.78 -22.65 -35.70
CA VAL A 579 -6.26 -22.74 -37.10
C VAL A 579 -5.54 -23.85 -37.87
N GLY A 580 -4.54 -24.51 -37.25
CA GLY A 580 -3.79 -25.60 -37.90
C GLY A 580 -2.72 -25.12 -38.90
N ARG A 581 -2.37 -23.84 -38.89
CA ARG A 581 -1.23 -23.30 -39.67
C ARG A 581 0.05 -23.55 -38.85
N ARG A 582 0.94 -24.39 -39.35
CA ARG A 582 2.25 -24.71 -38.75
C ARG A 582 3.27 -23.61 -39.01
#